data_9ac3666a1b9ddf0b184fc61dc13579ce
#
_entry.id   9ac3666a1b9ddf0b184fc61dc13579ce
#
_cell.length_a   1.000
_cell.length_b   1.000
_cell.length_c   1.000
_cell.angle_alpha   90.00
_cell.angle_beta   90.00
_cell.angle_gamma   90.00
#
_symmetry.space_group_name_H-M   'P 1'
#
loop_
_entity.id
_entity.type
_entity.pdbx_description
1 polymer ?
#
loop_
_entity_poly.entity_id
_entity_poly.type
_entity_poly.pdbx_seq_one_letter_code
_entity_poly.pdbx_strand_id
1 'polypeptide(L)'
;MQGIIKNFNHYKLHTQYSICEGAIRIEDLEKFCKTNKISCVGISDTSNLCGALQFSETVSRSKTQPIIGSQIKFKYKGLIGLIPIIAKNDVGYKNIVRLSSDSYLNQKEFNEPFCELKDLVKYREGIIITLGSINSLVGDFFKKDSFNEIKEIYYFLKELFGNNFYIEIQRHNNFKEKNFEIFNLKTSKELDIPIIASHEVYYLEKNLYDAHDALMCIGSKNYINDKNRIKLSRDHYFKSNEEMTNLFSDLPEALEX
;
A
#
# COMPACT_ATOMS: atom_id res chain seq x y z
N MET A 1 25.23 17.86 -6.48
CA MET A 1 23.99 18.30 -7.15
C MET A 1 22.87 17.39 -6.71
N GLN A 2 21.94 17.89 -5.90
CA GLN A 2 20.74 17.11 -5.59
C GLN A 2 19.95 16.95 -6.88
N GLY A 3 19.84 15.72 -7.35
CA GLY A 3 18.97 15.42 -8.48
C GLY A 3 17.56 15.89 -8.19
N ILE A 4 17.00 16.66 -9.10
CA ILE A 4 15.61 17.10 -8.96
C ILE A 4 14.73 15.86 -9.11
N ILE A 5 14.13 15.40 -8.02
CA ILE A 5 13.11 14.35 -8.08
C ILE A 5 11.95 14.98 -8.85
N LYS A 6 11.75 14.51 -10.08
CA LYS A 6 10.79 15.14 -10.97
C LYS A 6 9.37 15.10 -10.42
N ASN A 7 8.92 13.96 -9.89
CA ASN A 7 7.60 13.85 -9.24
C ASN A 7 7.52 12.58 -8.42
N PHE A 8 7.13 12.68 -7.16
CA PHE A 8 6.77 11.52 -6.36
C PHE A 8 5.37 11.05 -6.77
N ASN A 9 5.23 9.81 -7.14
CA ASN A 9 3.95 9.24 -7.57
C ASN A 9 3.35 8.40 -6.46
N HIS A 10 2.25 8.88 -5.86
CA HIS A 10 1.51 8.12 -4.86
C HIS A 10 0.83 6.93 -5.54
N TYR A 11 1.08 5.73 -5.03
CA TYR A 11 0.48 4.50 -5.57
C TYR A 11 -0.31 3.71 -4.53
N LYS A 12 -0.48 4.26 -3.32
CA LYS A 12 -1.19 3.56 -2.23
C LYS A 12 -2.36 4.38 -1.69
N LEU A 13 -3.25 4.81 -2.59
CA LEU A 13 -4.49 5.49 -2.19
C LEU A 13 -5.57 4.47 -1.89
N HIS A 14 -6.31 4.72 -0.81
CA HIS A 14 -7.48 3.94 -0.42
C HIS A 14 -8.74 4.72 -0.76
N THR A 15 -9.54 4.17 -1.70
CA THR A 15 -10.78 4.82 -2.15
C THR A 15 -11.95 4.41 -1.27
N GLN A 16 -13.13 4.93 -1.61
CA GLN A 16 -14.41 4.57 -0.99
C GLN A 16 -14.71 3.06 -1.03
N TYR A 17 -14.01 2.32 -1.88
CA TYR A 17 -14.18 0.87 -2.00
C TYR A 17 -13.30 0.08 -1.02
N SER A 18 -12.38 0.74 -0.32
CA SER A 18 -11.58 0.12 0.74
C SER A 18 -12.42 0.15 2.04
N ILE A 19 -13.13 -0.93 2.30
CA ILE A 19 -14.17 -1.00 3.33
C ILE A 19 -13.60 -0.62 4.72
N CYS A 20 -14.25 0.33 5.38
CA CYS A 20 -13.90 0.83 6.72
C CYS A 20 -12.51 1.47 6.80
N GLU A 21 -11.90 1.82 5.68
CA GLU A 21 -10.56 2.42 5.66
C GLU A 21 -10.51 3.72 4.87
N GLY A 22 -10.96 3.68 3.61
CA GLY A 22 -10.83 4.81 2.70
C GLY A 22 -12.08 5.67 2.62
N ALA A 23 -11.88 6.95 2.40
CA ALA A 23 -12.96 7.91 2.20
C ALA A 23 -12.80 8.70 0.91
N ILE A 24 -11.77 8.41 0.13
CA ILE A 24 -11.51 9.15 -1.11
C ILE A 24 -12.51 8.71 -2.17
N ARG A 25 -13.40 9.60 -2.53
CA ARG A 25 -14.31 9.38 -3.65
C ARG A 25 -13.54 9.59 -4.96
N ILE A 26 -13.79 8.73 -5.94
CA ILE A 26 -13.03 8.77 -7.20
C ILE A 26 -13.24 10.11 -7.92
N GLU A 27 -14.44 10.68 -7.86
CA GLU A 27 -14.72 11.98 -8.47
C GLU A 27 -13.94 13.12 -7.80
N ASP A 28 -13.77 13.05 -6.49
CA ASP A 28 -12.98 14.04 -5.74
C ASP A 28 -11.50 13.89 -6.07
N LEU A 29 -11.04 12.65 -6.24
CA LEU A 29 -9.66 12.36 -6.66
C LEU A 29 -9.40 12.94 -8.07
N GLU A 30 -10.34 12.79 -9.00
CA GLU A 30 -10.21 13.39 -10.34
C GLU A 30 -9.99 14.90 -10.27
N LYS A 31 -10.85 15.58 -9.50
CA LYS A 31 -10.77 17.04 -9.32
C LYS A 31 -9.42 17.43 -8.70
N PHE A 32 -8.99 16.68 -7.68
CA PHE A 32 -7.71 16.90 -7.00
C PHE A 32 -6.54 16.74 -7.99
N CYS A 33 -6.55 15.67 -8.78
CA CYS A 33 -5.49 15.41 -9.76
C CYS A 33 -5.40 16.52 -10.80
N LYS A 34 -6.56 16.98 -11.29
CA LYS A 34 -6.64 18.07 -12.28
C LYS A 34 -6.10 19.37 -11.69
N THR A 35 -6.57 19.75 -10.50
CA THR A 35 -6.18 21.01 -9.83
C THR A 35 -4.69 21.03 -9.52
N ASN A 36 -4.13 19.89 -9.06
CA ASN A 36 -2.73 19.81 -8.64
C ASN A 36 -1.80 19.29 -9.74
N LYS A 37 -2.32 19.10 -10.97
CA LYS A 37 -1.57 18.67 -12.15
C LYS A 37 -0.79 17.37 -11.87
N ILE A 38 -1.46 16.41 -11.22
CA ILE A 38 -0.87 15.10 -10.88
C ILE A 38 -0.72 14.27 -12.16
N SER A 39 0.49 13.86 -12.47
CA SER A 39 0.77 13.10 -13.70
C SER A 39 0.45 11.61 -13.57
N CYS A 40 0.52 11.06 -12.35
CA CYS A 40 0.34 9.64 -12.14
C CYS A 40 -0.16 9.39 -10.72
N VAL A 41 -1.09 8.47 -10.54
CA VAL A 41 -1.63 8.13 -9.21
C VAL A 41 -2.11 6.68 -9.20
N GLY A 42 -1.94 6.00 -8.07
CA GLY A 42 -2.34 4.60 -7.93
C GLY A 42 -3.31 4.37 -6.78
N ILE A 43 -4.22 3.42 -6.98
CA ILE A 43 -5.08 2.91 -5.90
C ILE A 43 -4.52 1.60 -5.36
N SER A 44 -4.81 1.34 -4.08
CA SER A 44 -4.37 0.13 -3.40
C SER A 44 -5.42 -0.29 -2.36
N ASP A 45 -6.64 -0.48 -2.83
CA ASP A 45 -7.76 -0.84 -1.95
C ASP A 45 -7.56 -2.23 -1.36
N THR A 46 -8.02 -2.40 -0.12
CA THR A 46 -7.83 -3.64 0.63
C THR A 46 -8.82 -4.69 0.15
N SER A 47 -8.29 -5.84 -0.26
CA SER A 47 -9.01 -7.07 -0.59
C SER A 47 -10.01 -6.96 -1.74
N ASN A 48 -9.95 -5.90 -2.57
CA ASN A 48 -10.82 -5.82 -3.74
C ASN A 48 -10.27 -4.90 -4.82
N LEU A 49 -10.86 -5.02 -6.01
CA LEU A 49 -10.58 -4.20 -7.18
C LEU A 49 -11.86 -3.53 -7.70
N CYS A 50 -12.86 -3.37 -6.81
CA CYS A 50 -14.19 -2.88 -7.21
C CYS A 50 -14.14 -1.50 -7.86
N GLY A 51 -13.27 -0.63 -7.40
CA GLY A 51 -13.13 0.72 -7.95
C GLY A 51 -12.17 0.86 -9.12
N ALA A 52 -11.48 -0.22 -9.52
CA ALA A 52 -10.36 -0.11 -10.46
C ALA A 52 -10.77 0.46 -11.83
N LEU A 53 -11.87 -0.04 -12.40
CA LEU A 53 -12.34 0.43 -13.71
C LEU A 53 -12.78 1.89 -13.64
N GLN A 54 -13.64 2.21 -12.69
CA GLN A 54 -14.12 3.59 -12.49
C GLN A 54 -12.94 4.55 -12.29
N PHE A 55 -12.00 4.16 -11.44
CA PHE A 55 -10.80 4.94 -11.17
C PHE A 55 -9.99 5.19 -12.45
N SER A 56 -9.70 4.12 -13.19
CA SER A 56 -8.89 4.20 -14.41
C SER A 56 -9.51 5.15 -15.43
N GLU A 57 -10.80 4.97 -15.70
CA GLU A 57 -11.53 5.82 -16.67
C GLU A 57 -11.59 7.27 -16.21
N THR A 58 -11.87 7.48 -14.92
CA THR A 58 -12.13 8.82 -14.38
C THR A 58 -10.85 9.67 -14.35
N VAL A 59 -9.75 9.13 -13.77
CA VAL A 59 -8.52 9.93 -13.64
C VAL A 59 -7.84 10.15 -15.00
N SER A 60 -8.02 9.22 -15.94
CA SER A 60 -7.48 9.39 -17.31
C SER A 60 -8.06 10.61 -18.02
N ARG A 61 -9.31 10.98 -17.70
CA ARG A 61 -9.94 12.20 -18.25
C ARG A 61 -9.19 13.46 -17.84
N SER A 62 -8.50 13.43 -16.71
CA SER A 62 -7.69 14.56 -16.22
C SER A 62 -6.24 14.48 -16.66
N LYS A 63 -5.94 13.59 -17.62
CA LYS A 63 -4.58 13.32 -18.13
C LYS A 63 -3.65 12.79 -17.04
N THR A 64 -4.21 12.15 -16.03
CA THR A 64 -3.46 11.47 -14.96
C THR A 64 -3.36 9.99 -15.31
N GLN A 65 -2.15 9.45 -15.32
CA GLN A 65 -1.95 8.02 -15.58
C GLN A 65 -2.39 7.20 -14.37
N PRO A 66 -3.33 6.27 -14.54
CA PRO A 66 -3.73 5.41 -13.41
C PRO A 66 -2.75 4.25 -13.21
N ILE A 67 -2.50 3.93 -11.95
CA ILE A 67 -1.78 2.71 -11.54
C ILE A 67 -2.80 1.86 -10.77
N ILE A 68 -2.96 0.61 -11.18
CA ILE A 68 -3.92 -0.30 -10.55
C ILE A 68 -3.17 -1.23 -9.61
N GLY A 69 -3.57 -1.23 -8.36
CA GLY A 69 -3.05 -2.15 -7.35
C GLY A 69 -4.13 -2.52 -6.35
N SER A 70 -3.79 -3.46 -5.49
CA SER A 70 -4.65 -3.88 -4.38
C SER A 70 -3.77 -4.45 -3.28
N GLN A 71 -4.23 -4.35 -2.03
CA GLN A 71 -3.57 -5.01 -0.91
C GLN A 71 -4.37 -6.27 -0.60
N ILE A 72 -3.79 -7.42 -0.92
CA ILE A 72 -4.43 -8.73 -0.74
C ILE A 72 -3.84 -9.39 0.51
N LYS A 73 -4.68 -10.09 1.26
CA LYS A 73 -4.25 -10.84 2.44
C LYS A 73 -3.63 -12.17 2.02
N PHE A 74 -2.46 -12.45 2.59
CA PHE A 74 -1.74 -13.71 2.37
C PHE A 74 -1.44 -14.35 3.71
N LYS A 75 -1.57 -15.68 3.72
CA LYS A 75 -1.28 -16.50 4.89
C LYS A 75 0.13 -17.09 4.76
N TYR A 76 0.91 -16.97 5.83
CA TYR A 76 2.22 -17.60 5.94
C TYR A 76 2.48 -17.94 7.40
N LYS A 77 2.84 -19.21 7.68
CA LYS A 77 3.20 -19.70 9.02
C LYS A 77 2.25 -19.20 10.12
N GLY A 78 0.95 -19.31 9.89
CA GLY A 78 -0.06 -19.01 10.90
C GLY A 78 -0.52 -17.57 10.99
N LEU A 79 0.11 -16.63 10.26
CA LEU A 79 -0.36 -15.24 10.19
C LEU A 79 -0.98 -14.94 8.84
N ILE A 80 -2.02 -14.12 8.86
CA ILE A 80 -2.67 -13.57 7.66
C ILE A 80 -2.46 -12.06 7.68
N GLY A 81 -1.86 -11.52 6.62
CA GLY A 81 -1.60 -10.09 6.54
C GLY A 81 -1.49 -9.61 5.10
N LEU A 82 -1.44 -8.29 4.94
CA LEU A 82 -1.52 -7.63 3.65
C LEU A 82 -0.18 -7.66 2.90
N ILE A 83 -0.26 -7.89 1.58
CA ILE A 83 0.84 -7.66 0.65
C ILE A 83 0.31 -6.77 -0.48
N PRO A 84 0.90 -5.59 -0.70
CA PRO A 84 0.51 -4.73 -1.82
C PRO A 84 1.00 -5.32 -3.15
N ILE A 85 0.09 -5.34 -4.13
CA ILE A 85 0.37 -5.88 -5.46
C ILE A 85 -0.03 -4.82 -6.49
N ILE A 86 0.84 -4.56 -7.47
CA ILE A 86 0.62 -3.55 -8.51
C ILE A 86 0.65 -4.25 -9.87
N ALA A 87 -0.29 -3.90 -10.73
CA ALA A 87 -0.32 -4.39 -12.11
C ALA A 87 0.69 -3.60 -12.95
N LYS A 88 1.63 -4.29 -13.54
CA LYS A 88 2.63 -3.74 -14.46
C LYS A 88 2.06 -3.62 -15.88
N ASN A 89 1.10 -4.48 -16.21
CA ASN A 89 0.48 -4.57 -17.54
C ASN A 89 -0.86 -5.33 -17.43
N ASP A 90 -1.49 -5.57 -18.57
CA ASP A 90 -2.79 -6.25 -18.61
C ASP A 90 -2.75 -7.67 -18.05
N VAL A 91 -1.64 -8.39 -18.26
CA VAL A 91 -1.48 -9.74 -17.70
C VAL A 91 -1.46 -9.65 -16.17
N GLY A 92 -0.70 -8.70 -15.63
CA GLY A 92 -0.66 -8.47 -14.18
C GLY A 92 -2.01 -8.11 -13.61
N TYR A 93 -2.76 -7.24 -14.30
CA TYR A 93 -4.12 -6.88 -13.86
C TYR A 93 -5.01 -8.12 -13.75
N LYS A 94 -5.00 -8.96 -14.78
CA LYS A 94 -5.79 -10.21 -14.78
C LYS A 94 -5.36 -11.15 -13.64
N ASN A 95 -4.06 -11.21 -13.36
CA ASN A 95 -3.54 -12.04 -12.27
C ASN A 95 -3.94 -11.50 -10.89
N ILE A 96 -3.98 -10.17 -10.71
CA ILE A 96 -4.47 -9.58 -9.45
C ILE A 96 -5.97 -9.89 -9.27
N VAL A 97 -6.76 -9.80 -10.34
CA VAL A 97 -8.17 -10.16 -10.31
C VAL A 97 -8.35 -11.62 -9.87
N ARG A 98 -7.54 -12.53 -10.41
CA ARG A 98 -7.57 -13.96 -10.03
C ARG A 98 -7.18 -14.18 -8.58
N LEU A 99 -6.10 -13.53 -8.12
CA LEU A 99 -5.70 -13.61 -6.71
C LEU A 99 -6.79 -13.09 -5.79
N SER A 100 -7.41 -11.95 -6.13
CA SER A 100 -8.50 -11.39 -5.35
C SER A 100 -9.69 -12.37 -5.30
N SER A 101 -10.07 -12.94 -6.43
CA SER A 101 -11.17 -13.91 -6.50
C SER A 101 -10.86 -15.16 -5.68
N ASP A 102 -9.65 -15.72 -5.84
CA ASP A 102 -9.23 -16.93 -5.12
C ASP A 102 -9.22 -16.68 -3.61
N SER A 103 -8.88 -15.46 -3.16
CA SER A 103 -8.86 -15.13 -1.74
C SER A 103 -10.24 -15.31 -1.10
N TYR A 104 -11.31 -14.95 -1.83
CA TYR A 104 -12.67 -15.10 -1.31
C TYR A 104 -13.11 -16.57 -1.25
N LEU A 105 -12.54 -17.45 -2.07
CA LEU A 105 -12.84 -18.87 -2.02
C LEU A 105 -12.30 -19.52 -0.75
N ASN A 106 -11.27 -18.95 -0.15
CA ASN A 106 -10.66 -19.46 1.08
C ASN A 106 -11.33 -18.94 2.35
N GLN A 107 -12.33 -18.04 2.22
CA GLN A 107 -12.95 -17.36 3.35
C GLN A 107 -13.65 -18.29 4.35
N LYS A 108 -14.06 -19.47 3.90
CA LYS A 108 -14.88 -20.41 4.71
C LYS A 108 -14.25 -20.82 6.05
N GLU A 109 -12.93 -20.79 6.14
CA GLU A 109 -12.23 -21.25 7.35
C GLU A 109 -11.92 -20.14 8.35
N PHE A 110 -11.76 -18.89 7.91
CA PHE A 110 -11.18 -17.83 8.74
C PHE A 110 -11.97 -16.53 8.78
N ASN A 111 -13.16 -16.47 8.21
CA ASN A 111 -14.03 -15.27 8.18
C ASN A 111 -13.40 -14.05 7.48
N GLU A 112 -12.29 -14.24 6.76
CA GLU A 112 -11.67 -13.16 5.98
C GLU A 112 -11.04 -13.72 4.69
N PRO A 113 -11.09 -12.96 3.59
CA PRO A 113 -10.48 -13.43 2.32
C PRO A 113 -8.96 -13.50 2.47
N PHE A 114 -8.35 -14.57 1.96
CA PHE A 114 -6.89 -14.71 1.94
C PHE A 114 -6.43 -15.68 0.86
N CYS A 115 -5.17 -15.52 0.41
CA CYS A 115 -4.44 -16.50 -0.39
C CYS A 115 -3.30 -17.06 0.45
N GLU A 116 -2.79 -18.22 0.09
CA GLU A 116 -1.52 -18.71 0.64
C GLU A 116 -0.37 -17.95 -0.06
N LEU A 117 0.72 -17.70 0.65
CA LEU A 117 1.87 -17.00 0.05
C LEU A 117 2.35 -17.69 -1.24
N LYS A 118 2.34 -19.03 -1.24
CA LYS A 118 2.76 -19.85 -2.39
C LYS A 118 1.92 -19.63 -3.65
N ASP A 119 0.69 -19.09 -3.52
CA ASP A 119 -0.19 -18.83 -4.67
C ASP A 119 0.39 -17.76 -5.61
N LEU A 120 1.31 -16.92 -5.11
CA LEU A 120 2.01 -15.94 -5.92
C LEU A 120 2.83 -16.61 -7.05
N VAL A 121 3.28 -17.85 -6.86
CA VAL A 121 4.03 -18.58 -7.91
C VAL A 121 3.18 -18.70 -9.18
N LYS A 122 1.90 -19.02 -8.99
CA LYS A 122 0.96 -19.23 -10.11
C LYS A 122 0.63 -17.94 -10.85
N TYR A 123 0.55 -16.81 -10.14
CA TYR A 123 0.03 -15.55 -10.68
C TYR A 123 1.08 -14.44 -10.76
N ARG A 124 2.35 -14.78 -10.81
CA ARG A 124 3.46 -13.82 -10.70
C ARG A 124 3.65 -12.88 -11.89
N GLU A 125 3.20 -13.30 -13.07
CA GLU A 125 3.50 -12.56 -14.30
C GLU A 125 2.81 -11.19 -14.32
N GLY A 126 3.56 -10.16 -14.70
CA GLY A 126 3.03 -8.79 -14.84
C GLY A 126 2.75 -8.08 -13.52
N ILE A 127 3.29 -8.57 -12.41
CA ILE A 127 3.05 -8.03 -11.06
C ILE A 127 4.33 -7.41 -10.51
N ILE A 128 4.16 -6.26 -9.85
CA ILE A 128 5.18 -5.64 -9.00
C ILE A 128 4.70 -5.76 -7.55
N ILE A 129 5.61 -6.12 -6.65
CA ILE A 129 5.31 -6.19 -5.21
C ILE A 129 6.13 -5.14 -4.46
N THR A 130 5.47 -4.40 -3.57
CA THR A 130 6.13 -3.55 -2.58
C THR A 130 5.70 -4.02 -1.20
N LEU A 131 6.64 -4.27 -0.31
CA LEU A 131 6.31 -4.82 1.02
C LEU A 131 7.29 -4.29 2.05
N GLY A 132 6.78 -3.82 3.18
CA GLY A 132 7.62 -3.25 4.24
C GLY A 132 6.85 -2.38 5.22
N SER A 133 5.55 -2.21 5.01
CA SER A 133 4.70 -1.46 5.94
C SER A 133 4.56 -2.19 7.28
N ILE A 134 4.50 -1.43 8.37
CA ILE A 134 4.22 -1.98 9.70
C ILE A 134 2.83 -2.62 9.77
N ASN A 135 1.92 -2.23 8.87
CA ASN A 135 0.56 -2.75 8.79
C ASN A 135 0.42 -3.75 7.64
N SER A 136 1.42 -4.59 7.45
CA SER A 136 1.46 -5.63 6.41
C SER A 136 1.76 -6.98 7.04
N LEU A 137 1.80 -8.03 6.23
CA LEU A 137 2.17 -9.38 6.69
C LEU A 137 3.54 -9.35 7.39
N VAL A 138 4.54 -8.71 6.80
CA VAL A 138 5.88 -8.65 7.42
C VAL A 138 5.87 -7.75 8.66
N GLY A 139 5.08 -6.68 8.67
CA GLY A 139 4.91 -5.85 9.87
C GLY A 139 4.31 -6.62 11.03
N ASP A 140 3.36 -7.52 10.74
CA ASP A 140 2.76 -8.37 11.76
C ASP A 140 3.77 -9.35 12.36
N PHE A 141 4.67 -9.91 11.53
CA PHE A 141 5.77 -10.72 12.03
C PHE A 141 6.76 -9.89 12.86
N PHE A 142 7.03 -8.65 12.43
CA PHE A 142 7.94 -7.75 13.16
C PHE A 142 7.41 -7.44 14.58
N LYS A 143 6.10 -7.22 14.71
CA LYS A 143 5.44 -6.98 16.01
C LYS A 143 5.56 -8.18 16.95
N LYS A 144 5.84 -9.36 16.42
CA LYS A 144 6.02 -10.61 17.18
C LYS A 144 7.49 -11.01 17.30
N ASP A 145 8.41 -10.13 16.93
CA ASP A 145 9.86 -10.39 16.93
C ASP A 145 10.26 -11.62 16.10
N SER A 146 9.48 -11.93 15.07
CA SER A 146 9.68 -13.08 14.18
C SER A 146 10.49 -12.66 12.96
N PHE A 147 11.75 -12.29 13.18
CA PHE A 147 12.63 -11.68 12.17
C PHE A 147 13.02 -12.65 11.06
N ASN A 148 13.20 -13.94 11.40
CA ASN A 148 13.56 -14.95 10.41
C ASN A 148 12.46 -15.14 9.36
N GLU A 149 11.21 -15.12 9.80
CA GLU A 149 10.05 -15.27 8.90
C GLU A 149 9.97 -14.11 7.91
N ILE A 150 10.32 -12.87 8.36
CA ILE A 150 10.38 -11.71 7.47
C ILE A 150 11.44 -11.93 6.39
N LYS A 151 12.64 -12.37 6.77
CA LYS A 151 13.72 -12.63 5.82
C LYS A 151 13.36 -13.75 4.84
N GLU A 152 12.66 -14.78 5.31
CA GLU A 152 12.16 -15.88 4.45
C GLU A 152 11.20 -15.32 3.39
N ILE A 153 10.26 -14.48 3.79
CA ILE A 153 9.29 -13.87 2.88
C ILE A 153 10.01 -12.98 1.85
N TYR A 154 10.92 -12.12 2.32
CA TYR A 154 11.68 -11.23 1.42
C TYR A 154 12.52 -12.02 0.42
N TYR A 155 13.19 -13.06 0.89
CA TYR A 155 13.99 -13.92 0.00
C TYR A 155 13.11 -14.61 -1.04
N PHE A 156 11.97 -15.17 -0.61
CA PHE A 156 10.99 -15.79 -1.51
C PHE A 156 10.53 -14.80 -2.59
N LEU A 157 10.17 -13.57 -2.18
CA LEU A 157 9.68 -12.56 -3.11
C LEU A 157 10.79 -12.11 -4.07
N LYS A 158 12.02 -11.96 -3.59
CA LYS A 158 13.16 -11.60 -4.43
C LYS A 158 13.39 -12.67 -5.50
N GLU A 159 13.42 -13.95 -5.09
CA GLU A 159 13.63 -15.05 -6.04
C GLU A 159 12.49 -15.14 -7.08
N LEU A 160 11.27 -14.85 -6.67
CA LEU A 160 10.10 -14.98 -7.53
C LEU A 160 9.91 -13.79 -8.47
N PHE A 161 10.16 -12.57 -8.00
CA PHE A 161 9.85 -11.33 -8.72
C PHE A 161 11.07 -10.58 -9.24
N GLY A 162 12.27 -10.87 -8.76
CA GLY A 162 13.49 -10.21 -9.22
C GLY A 162 13.40 -8.69 -9.08
N ASN A 163 13.59 -7.98 -10.19
CA ASN A 163 13.55 -6.52 -10.22
C ASN A 163 12.15 -5.94 -10.05
N ASN A 164 11.13 -6.77 -9.90
CA ASN A 164 9.76 -6.33 -9.65
C ASN A 164 9.37 -6.46 -8.17
N PHE A 165 10.36 -6.54 -7.28
CA PHE A 165 10.13 -6.53 -5.83
C PHE A 165 10.96 -5.44 -5.17
N TYR A 166 10.32 -4.66 -4.29
CA TYR A 166 10.92 -3.56 -3.53
C TYR A 166 10.53 -3.66 -2.07
N ILE A 167 11.47 -3.36 -1.17
CA ILE A 167 11.13 -3.14 0.24
C ILE A 167 10.66 -1.70 0.37
N GLU A 168 9.41 -1.49 0.81
CA GLU A 168 8.85 -0.15 0.93
C GLU A 168 9.13 0.43 2.32
N ILE A 169 9.45 1.72 2.34
CA ILE A 169 9.69 2.48 3.57
C ILE A 169 8.57 3.51 3.69
N GLN A 170 7.88 3.50 4.82
CA GLN A 170 6.77 4.42 5.10
C GLN A 170 7.05 5.22 6.37
N ARG A 171 6.64 6.47 6.36
CA ARG A 171 6.86 7.40 7.49
C ARG A 171 5.59 8.20 7.78
N HIS A 172 4.79 7.73 8.75
CA HIS A 172 3.54 8.37 9.19
C HIS A 172 3.63 8.85 10.64
N ASN A 173 4.83 9.19 11.09
CA ASN A 173 5.08 9.64 12.46
C ASN A 173 4.66 8.57 13.50
N ASN A 174 4.95 7.31 13.21
CA ASN A 174 4.63 6.15 14.04
C ASN A 174 5.94 5.54 14.55
N PHE A 175 6.08 5.41 15.85
CA PHE A 175 7.30 4.89 16.49
C PHE A 175 7.64 3.49 15.98
N LYS A 176 6.63 2.64 15.80
CA LYS A 176 6.86 1.26 15.31
C LYS A 176 7.39 1.23 13.88
N GLU A 177 6.95 2.17 13.03
CA GLU A 177 7.49 2.31 11.67
C GLU A 177 9.00 2.59 11.69
N LYS A 178 9.44 3.46 12.59
CA LYS A 178 10.86 3.85 12.70
C LYS A 178 11.75 2.64 13.02
N ASN A 179 11.32 1.81 13.95
CA ASN A 179 12.07 0.59 14.32
C ASN A 179 12.09 -0.41 13.17
N PHE A 180 10.96 -0.58 12.50
CA PHE A 180 10.86 -1.50 11.35
C PHE A 180 11.69 -0.99 10.17
N GLU A 181 11.76 0.33 9.97
CA GLU A 181 12.61 0.92 8.94
C GLU A 181 14.07 0.52 9.13
N ILE A 182 14.59 0.57 10.37
CA ILE A 182 15.97 0.17 10.67
C ILE A 182 16.21 -1.28 10.24
N PHE A 183 15.30 -2.18 10.60
CA PHE A 183 15.35 -3.59 10.20
C PHE A 183 15.31 -3.73 8.67
N ASN A 184 14.40 -3.02 8.02
CA ASN A 184 14.21 -3.10 6.56
C ASN A 184 15.42 -2.59 5.79
N LEU A 185 16.03 -1.49 6.22
CA LEU A 185 17.24 -0.95 5.57
C LEU A 185 18.42 -1.92 5.67
N LYS A 186 18.58 -2.54 6.83
CA LYS A 186 19.62 -3.57 7.03
C LYS A 186 19.36 -4.78 6.13
N THR A 187 18.13 -5.28 6.13
CA THR A 187 17.74 -6.46 5.35
C THR A 187 17.82 -6.20 3.85
N SER A 188 17.46 -5.00 3.39
CA SER A 188 17.61 -4.56 2.01
C SER A 188 19.05 -4.74 1.53
N LYS A 189 20.01 -4.29 2.34
CA LYS A 189 21.44 -4.43 2.01
C LYS A 189 21.90 -5.89 2.05
N GLU A 190 21.47 -6.64 3.08
CA GLU A 190 21.86 -8.06 3.23
C GLU A 190 21.36 -8.92 2.07
N LEU A 191 20.15 -8.68 1.60
CA LEU A 191 19.52 -9.49 0.55
C LEU A 191 19.60 -8.85 -0.84
N ASP A 192 20.19 -7.66 -0.95
CA ASP A 192 20.32 -6.92 -2.22
C ASP A 192 18.93 -6.70 -2.85
N ILE A 193 18.02 -6.11 -2.07
CA ILE A 193 16.66 -5.77 -2.52
C ILE A 193 16.53 -4.24 -2.53
N PRO A 194 16.11 -3.61 -3.64
CA PRO A 194 15.97 -2.15 -3.66
C PRO A 194 14.86 -1.67 -2.73
N ILE A 195 15.01 -0.46 -2.22
CA ILE A 195 14.01 0.19 -1.38
C ILE A 195 13.18 1.18 -2.21
N ILE A 196 11.97 1.47 -1.75
CA ILE A 196 11.11 2.48 -2.36
C ILE A 196 10.31 3.19 -1.25
N ALA A 197 10.20 4.51 -1.35
CA ALA A 197 9.34 5.27 -0.46
C ALA A 197 7.89 5.11 -0.87
N SER A 198 7.01 4.92 0.10
CA SER A 198 5.57 4.90 -0.16
C SER A 198 4.84 5.61 0.97
N HIS A 199 3.56 5.93 0.71
CA HIS A 199 2.74 6.67 1.66
C HIS A 199 1.30 6.15 1.57
N GLU A 200 0.75 5.71 2.70
CA GLU A 200 -0.65 5.26 2.76
C GLU A 200 -1.56 6.47 2.82
N VAL A 201 -2.35 6.69 1.79
CA VAL A 201 -3.24 7.85 1.66
C VAL A 201 -4.68 7.40 1.85
N TYR A 202 -5.31 7.91 2.90
CA TYR A 202 -6.72 7.60 3.22
C TYR A 202 -7.64 8.80 3.00
N TYR A 203 -7.10 10.01 2.88
CA TYR A 203 -7.86 11.24 2.60
C TYR A 203 -6.96 12.21 1.84
N LEU A 204 -7.58 13.12 1.09
CA LEU A 204 -6.82 13.94 0.13
C LEU A 204 -6.10 15.13 0.76
N GLU A 205 -6.72 15.79 1.75
CA GLU A 205 -6.17 17.00 2.34
C GLU A 205 -6.06 16.87 3.84
N LYS A 206 -5.04 17.53 4.39
CA LYS A 206 -4.71 17.46 5.83
C LYS A 206 -5.89 17.82 6.73
N ASN A 207 -6.71 18.78 6.32
CA ASN A 207 -7.87 19.24 7.10
C ASN A 207 -9.05 18.27 7.08
N LEU A 208 -8.98 17.20 6.29
CA LEU A 208 -10.03 16.19 6.23
C LEU A 208 -9.86 15.06 7.28
N TYR A 209 -8.84 15.15 8.12
CA TYR A 209 -8.55 14.10 9.11
C TYR A 209 -9.74 13.81 10.02
N ASP A 210 -10.34 14.86 10.60
CA ASP A 210 -11.41 14.65 11.58
C ASP A 210 -12.67 14.05 10.93
N ALA A 211 -12.98 14.46 9.69
CA ALA A 211 -14.09 13.87 8.93
C ALA A 211 -13.83 12.41 8.62
N HIS A 212 -12.60 12.06 8.24
CA HIS A 212 -12.20 10.68 7.96
C HIS A 212 -12.27 9.82 9.22
N ASP A 213 -11.79 10.34 10.35
CA ASP A 213 -11.82 9.64 11.63
C ASP A 213 -13.26 9.31 12.06
N ALA A 214 -14.18 10.28 11.86
CA ALA A 214 -15.61 10.06 12.14
C ALA A 214 -16.18 8.95 11.23
N LEU A 215 -15.81 8.96 9.95
CA LEU A 215 -16.25 7.93 8.99
C LEU A 215 -15.77 6.54 9.42
N MET A 216 -14.53 6.42 9.89
CA MET A 216 -13.99 5.16 10.38
C MET A 216 -14.76 4.66 11.60
N CYS A 217 -15.18 5.56 12.50
CA CYS A 217 -15.99 5.20 13.66
C CYS A 217 -17.34 4.62 13.23
N ILE A 218 -18.00 5.23 12.26
CA ILE A 218 -19.26 4.75 11.69
C ILE A 218 -19.08 3.35 11.11
N GLY A 219 -18.05 3.18 10.29
CA GLY A 219 -17.77 1.89 9.63
C GLY A 219 -17.47 0.76 10.59
N SER A 220 -16.78 1.04 11.69
CA SER A 220 -16.40 0.04 12.70
C SER A 220 -17.39 -0.08 13.84
N LYS A 221 -18.47 0.71 13.81
CA LYS A 221 -19.51 0.77 14.86
C LYS A 221 -18.95 1.19 16.22
N ASN A 222 -17.95 2.06 16.21
CA ASN A 222 -17.33 2.62 17.41
C ASN A 222 -17.76 4.07 17.63
N TYR A 223 -17.62 4.56 18.84
CA TYR A 223 -17.81 5.97 19.14
C TYR A 223 -16.45 6.71 19.06
N ILE A 224 -16.50 8.00 18.76
CA ILE A 224 -15.28 8.82 18.63
C ILE A 224 -14.43 8.76 19.91
N ASN A 225 -15.06 8.66 21.06
CA ASN A 225 -14.38 8.66 22.36
C ASN A 225 -13.91 7.26 22.81
N ASP A 226 -14.15 6.21 22.04
CA ASP A 226 -13.69 4.86 22.40
C ASP A 226 -12.17 4.80 22.39
N LYS A 227 -11.57 4.39 23.50
CA LYS A 227 -10.12 4.38 23.68
C LYS A 227 -9.42 3.27 22.88
N ASN A 228 -10.12 2.18 22.59
CA ASN A 228 -9.53 0.98 21.98
C ASN A 228 -9.79 0.87 20.48
N ARG A 229 -10.35 1.90 19.83
CA ARG A 229 -10.62 1.87 18.40
C ARG A 229 -9.34 2.11 17.58
N ILE A 230 -9.35 1.61 16.36
CA ILE A 230 -8.27 1.89 15.40
C ILE A 230 -8.35 3.37 15.01
N LYS A 231 -7.22 4.05 15.11
CA LYS A 231 -7.12 5.47 14.80
C LYS A 231 -5.89 5.72 13.93
N LEU A 232 -6.08 6.38 12.79
CA LEU A 232 -4.99 6.78 11.92
C LEU A 232 -4.32 8.06 12.44
N SER A 233 -3.09 8.29 12.03
CA SER A 233 -2.40 9.54 12.34
C SER A 233 -2.88 10.65 11.40
N ARG A 234 -2.53 11.89 11.75
CA ARG A 234 -2.84 13.07 10.91
C ARG A 234 -1.94 13.15 9.66
N ASP A 235 -1.12 12.15 9.41
CA ASP A 235 -0.16 12.13 8.30
C ASP A 235 -0.62 11.33 7.08
N HIS A 236 -1.84 10.76 7.09
CA HIS A 236 -2.33 9.89 6.00
C HIS A 236 -3.04 10.66 4.88
N TYR A 237 -2.67 11.91 4.66
CA TYR A 237 -3.20 12.71 3.55
C TYR A 237 -2.27 12.62 2.32
N PHE A 238 -2.77 13.10 1.19
CA PHE A 238 -2.02 13.11 -0.07
C PHE A 238 -0.92 14.18 0.01
N LYS A 239 0.25 13.80 0.44
CA LYS A 239 1.38 14.73 0.61
C LYS A 239 1.89 15.20 -0.76
N SER A 240 2.26 16.47 -0.85
CA SER A 240 2.83 17.06 -2.04
C SER A 240 4.22 16.47 -2.34
N ASN A 241 4.70 16.70 -3.56
CA ASN A 241 6.04 16.30 -3.97
C ASN A 241 7.09 16.89 -3.01
N GLU A 242 6.94 18.16 -2.66
CA GLU A 242 7.86 18.84 -1.72
C GLU A 242 7.81 18.18 -0.34
N GLU A 243 6.61 17.89 0.17
CA GLU A 243 6.46 17.23 1.48
C GLU A 243 7.12 15.85 1.49
N MET A 244 6.94 15.05 0.42
CA MET A 244 7.56 13.72 0.33
C MET A 244 9.08 13.83 0.20
N THR A 245 9.58 14.78 -0.58
CA THR A 245 11.02 15.01 -0.73
C THR A 245 11.66 15.39 0.62
N ASN A 246 11.00 16.26 1.37
CA ASN A 246 11.48 16.67 2.69
C ASN A 246 11.44 15.51 3.68
N LEU A 247 10.35 14.71 3.64
CA LEU A 247 10.16 13.56 4.54
C LEU A 247 11.26 12.51 4.38
N PHE A 248 11.79 12.33 3.16
CA PHE A 248 12.82 11.35 2.84
C PHE A 248 14.16 11.99 2.48
N SER A 249 14.42 13.23 2.95
CA SER A 249 15.66 13.96 2.62
C SER A 249 16.94 13.23 3.06
N ASP A 250 16.86 12.42 4.12
CA ASP A 250 17.97 11.59 4.63
C ASP A 250 18.09 10.24 3.91
N LEU A 251 17.13 9.91 3.01
CA LEU A 251 17.09 8.62 2.32
C LEU A 251 16.63 8.84 0.88
N PRO A 252 17.36 9.66 0.11
CA PRO A 252 16.91 10.06 -1.25
C PRO A 252 16.80 8.87 -2.21
N GLU A 253 17.60 7.82 -2.04
CA GLU A 253 17.55 6.64 -2.89
C GLU A 253 16.18 5.93 -2.86
N ALA A 254 15.39 6.12 -1.81
CA ALA A 254 14.04 5.56 -1.73
C ALA A 254 13.05 6.30 -2.64
N LEU A 255 13.39 7.53 -3.06
CA LEU A 255 12.53 8.34 -3.93
C LEU A 255 12.83 8.14 -5.43
N GLU A 256 13.97 7.55 -5.80
CA GLU A 256 14.42 7.37 -7.19
C GLU A 256 13.74 6.22 -7.93
N UNK A 257 13.12 5.25 -7.28
CA UNK A 257 12.51 4.12 -7.76
C UNK A 257 11.46 4.14 -8.52
#